data_7183e047fbb9d0c3779e4359bfaf34d3
#
_entry.id   7183e047fbb9d0c3779e4359bfaf34d3
#
_cell.length_a   1.000
_cell.length_b   1.000
_cell.length_c   1.000
_cell.angle_alpha   90.00
_cell.angle_beta   90.00
_cell.angle_gamma   90.00
#
_symmetry.space_group_name_H-M   'P 1'
#
loop_
_entity.id
_entity.type
_entity.pdbx_description
1 polymer ?
#
loop_
_entity_poly.entity_id
_entity_poly.type
_entity_poly.pdbx_seq_one_letter_code
_entity_poly.pdbx_strand_id
1 'polypeptide(L)'
;VFNKFPRMIRDLTRELNKKIELEIDGEDTELDKTVIERISDPLVHMLRNSIDHGIELPEDRLKKGKSAKGRVDLRAYPDSGTIVIEIEDDGKGLDKDRILSKAIENGQVEPSANLSDNEIYKLIFAAGLSTADKVSDISGRGVGMDVVRRNIEDLRGTIDITSAIDKGSKLTIRLPLTLAIIDGFLVQVGETKYIIPLESIQECIELTSQERANMKGNEFINLRGEMLPIMNVREHLNEQTSSSNRQNIVIVHFGEKMIGLLVDELLGEHQTVIKPLGEVFENVPGISGGSILGSGEVALIFDIARLIEYKI
;
A
#
# COMPACT_ATOMS: atom_id res chain seq x y z
N VAL A 1 -11.41 7.31 -16.19
CA VAL A 1 -11.34 5.98 -15.54
C VAL A 1 -12.65 5.23 -15.68
N PHE A 2 -13.77 5.88 -15.43
CA PHE A 2 -15.06 5.21 -15.25
C PHE A 2 -15.73 4.71 -16.55
N ASN A 3 -15.36 5.24 -17.71
CA ASN A 3 -15.98 4.92 -19.02
C ASN A 3 -15.93 3.42 -19.40
N LYS A 4 -15.04 2.63 -18.81
CA LYS A 4 -14.93 1.18 -19.11
C LYS A 4 -15.90 0.32 -18.27
N PHE A 5 -16.36 0.80 -17.12
CA PHE A 5 -17.16 0.00 -16.20
C PHE A 5 -18.57 -0.32 -16.70
N PRO A 6 -19.32 0.57 -17.38
CA PRO A 6 -20.65 0.24 -17.88
C PRO A 6 -20.66 -0.98 -18.80
N ARG A 7 -19.64 -1.12 -19.67
CA ARG A 7 -19.52 -2.28 -20.56
C ARG A 7 -19.21 -3.54 -19.77
N MET A 8 -18.22 -3.49 -18.89
CA MET A 8 -17.82 -4.62 -18.05
C MET A 8 -18.99 -5.14 -17.18
N ILE A 9 -19.72 -4.23 -16.53
CA ILE A 9 -20.86 -4.60 -15.67
C ILE A 9 -21.98 -5.23 -16.51
N ARG A 10 -22.26 -4.73 -17.70
CA ARG A 10 -23.24 -5.33 -18.61
C ARG A 10 -22.87 -6.78 -18.98
N ASP A 11 -21.60 -7.04 -19.21
CA ASP A 11 -21.14 -8.38 -19.56
C ASP A 11 -21.25 -9.31 -18.36
N LEU A 12 -20.81 -8.86 -17.16
CA LEU A 12 -20.95 -9.61 -15.90
C LEU A 12 -22.41 -9.89 -15.51
N THR A 13 -23.31 -8.93 -15.68
CA THR A 13 -24.74 -9.13 -15.36
C THR A 13 -25.38 -10.19 -16.22
N ARG A 14 -24.96 -10.33 -17.48
CA ARG A 14 -25.43 -11.40 -18.36
C ARG A 14 -24.87 -12.75 -17.97
N GLU A 15 -23.59 -12.81 -17.65
CA GLU A 15 -22.91 -14.04 -17.22
C GLU A 15 -23.53 -14.60 -15.93
N LEU A 16 -23.81 -13.73 -14.96
CA LEU A 16 -24.29 -14.10 -13.63
C LEU A 16 -25.82 -14.15 -13.50
N ASN A 17 -26.58 -13.92 -14.60
CA ASN A 17 -28.04 -13.86 -14.59
C ASN A 17 -28.62 -12.88 -13.53
N LYS A 18 -27.94 -11.79 -13.28
CA LYS A 18 -28.34 -10.74 -12.34
C LYS A 18 -28.89 -9.53 -13.10
N LYS A 19 -29.75 -8.76 -12.45
CA LYS A 19 -30.25 -7.47 -12.98
C LYS A 19 -29.64 -6.39 -12.12
N ILE A 20 -28.80 -5.52 -12.69
CA ILE A 20 -28.06 -4.50 -11.96
C ILE A 20 -28.23 -3.15 -12.66
N GLU A 21 -28.37 -2.11 -11.86
CA GLU A 21 -28.26 -0.71 -12.23
C GLU A 21 -26.94 -0.17 -11.71
N LEU A 22 -26.15 0.39 -12.60
CA LEU A 22 -24.92 1.10 -12.24
C LEU A 22 -25.21 2.59 -12.32
N GLU A 23 -24.99 3.30 -11.23
CA GLU A 23 -24.94 4.76 -11.21
C GLU A 23 -23.48 5.21 -11.06
N ILE A 24 -23.06 6.18 -11.87
CA ILE A 24 -21.71 6.74 -11.78
C ILE A 24 -21.85 8.24 -11.59
N ASP A 25 -21.13 8.74 -10.57
CA ASP A 25 -21.05 10.17 -10.26
C ASP A 25 -19.59 10.60 -10.10
N GLY A 26 -19.26 11.80 -10.58
CA GLY A 26 -17.91 12.34 -10.53
C GLY A 26 -16.99 11.83 -11.65
N GLU A 27 -17.52 11.53 -12.83
CA GLU A 27 -16.71 11.12 -14.00
C GLU A 27 -15.65 12.16 -14.38
N ASP A 28 -15.88 13.43 -14.07
CA ASP A 28 -15.00 14.57 -14.36
C ASP A 28 -13.91 14.78 -13.29
N THR A 29 -13.85 13.92 -12.26
CA THR A 29 -12.83 14.03 -11.22
C THR A 29 -11.44 13.79 -11.82
N GLU A 30 -10.58 14.80 -11.74
CA GLU A 30 -9.21 14.73 -12.25
C GLU A 30 -8.34 13.90 -11.30
N LEU A 31 -7.65 12.93 -11.86
CA LEU A 31 -6.66 12.08 -11.19
C LEU A 31 -5.39 12.02 -12.03
N ASP A 32 -4.25 11.91 -11.38
CA ASP A 32 -2.98 11.64 -12.08
C ASP A 32 -3.08 10.35 -12.90
N LYS A 33 -2.48 10.34 -14.09
CA LYS A 33 -2.52 9.21 -15.02
C LYS A 33 -1.99 7.93 -14.38
N THR A 34 -0.93 8.02 -13.60
CA THR A 34 -0.31 6.86 -12.92
C THR A 34 -1.25 6.27 -11.88
N VAL A 35 -1.95 7.14 -11.13
CA VAL A 35 -2.96 6.73 -10.15
C VAL A 35 -4.13 6.04 -10.88
N ILE A 36 -4.57 6.61 -12.01
CA ILE A 36 -5.63 6.02 -12.85
C ILE A 36 -5.27 4.60 -13.31
N GLU A 37 -4.06 4.40 -13.79
CA GLU A 37 -3.59 3.10 -14.28
C GLU A 37 -3.56 2.07 -13.13
N ARG A 38 -3.02 2.43 -11.97
CA ARG A 38 -2.90 1.53 -10.82
C ARG A 38 -4.21 1.24 -10.10
N ILE A 39 -5.12 2.22 -9.96
CA ILE A 39 -6.41 2.01 -9.27
C ILE A 39 -7.44 1.25 -10.13
N SER A 40 -7.23 1.21 -11.43
CA SER A 40 -8.18 0.61 -12.38
C SER A 40 -8.49 -0.85 -12.09
N ASP A 41 -7.49 -1.69 -11.85
CA ASP A 41 -7.67 -3.12 -11.58
C ASP A 41 -8.26 -3.38 -10.21
N PRO A 42 -7.84 -2.71 -9.11
CA PRO A 42 -8.57 -2.69 -7.85
C PRO A 42 -10.05 -2.37 -7.97
N LEU A 43 -10.42 -1.31 -8.70
CA LEU A 43 -11.83 -0.92 -8.88
C LEU A 43 -12.63 -2.00 -9.63
N VAL A 44 -12.04 -2.57 -10.70
CA VAL A 44 -12.64 -3.70 -11.44
C VAL A 44 -12.93 -4.87 -10.49
N HIS A 45 -11.96 -5.21 -9.63
CA HIS A 45 -12.10 -6.33 -8.69
C HIS A 45 -13.19 -6.06 -7.65
N MET A 46 -13.22 -4.87 -7.07
CA MET A 46 -14.24 -4.50 -6.08
C MET A 46 -15.64 -4.46 -6.68
N LEU A 47 -15.82 -3.86 -7.86
CA LEU A 47 -17.10 -3.86 -8.58
C LEU A 47 -17.55 -5.30 -8.91
N ARG A 48 -16.62 -6.16 -9.34
CA ARG A 48 -16.93 -7.58 -9.57
C ARG A 48 -17.40 -8.26 -8.29
N ASN A 49 -16.73 -8.02 -7.16
CA ASN A 49 -17.12 -8.60 -5.87
C ASN A 49 -18.52 -8.12 -5.43
N SER A 50 -18.83 -6.84 -5.56
CA SER A 50 -20.18 -6.32 -5.28
C SER A 50 -21.23 -7.00 -6.15
N ILE A 51 -20.95 -7.19 -7.44
CA ILE A 51 -21.88 -7.82 -8.38
C ILE A 51 -22.01 -9.32 -8.15
N ASP A 52 -20.91 -10.04 -8.03
CA ASP A 52 -20.90 -11.51 -7.92
C ASP A 52 -21.33 -11.98 -6.54
N HIS A 53 -20.74 -11.39 -5.52
CA HIS A 53 -20.93 -11.86 -4.14
C HIS A 53 -21.89 -10.98 -3.31
N GLY A 54 -21.98 -9.68 -3.61
CA GLY A 54 -22.84 -8.73 -2.90
C GLY A 54 -24.31 -8.85 -3.31
N ILE A 55 -24.61 -8.58 -4.58
CA ILE A 55 -25.98 -8.55 -5.10
C ILE A 55 -26.55 -9.97 -5.19
N GLU A 56 -27.75 -10.16 -4.67
CA GLU A 56 -28.49 -11.42 -4.75
C GLU A 56 -29.16 -11.62 -6.14
N LEU A 57 -29.57 -12.85 -6.45
CA LEU A 57 -30.39 -13.13 -7.63
C LEU A 57 -31.74 -12.40 -7.54
N PRO A 58 -32.34 -12.01 -8.68
CA PRO A 58 -33.62 -11.26 -8.69
C PRO A 58 -34.73 -11.90 -7.88
N GLU A 59 -34.83 -13.24 -7.90
CA GLU A 59 -35.85 -13.98 -7.14
C GLU A 59 -35.64 -13.91 -5.63
N ASP A 60 -34.38 -13.96 -5.18
CA ASP A 60 -34.03 -13.91 -3.77
C ASP A 60 -34.18 -12.48 -3.21
N ARG A 61 -33.88 -11.47 -4.03
CA ARG A 61 -34.15 -10.07 -3.69
C ARG A 61 -35.65 -9.81 -3.44
N LEU A 62 -36.50 -10.33 -4.35
CA LEU A 62 -37.97 -10.20 -4.20
C LEU A 62 -38.48 -10.88 -2.93
N LYS A 63 -37.96 -12.07 -2.56
CA LYS A 63 -38.30 -12.74 -1.29
C LYS A 63 -37.98 -11.90 -0.07
N LYS A 64 -36.94 -11.07 -0.15
CA LYS A 64 -36.51 -10.13 0.91
C LYS A 64 -37.18 -8.77 0.83
N GLY A 65 -38.12 -8.58 -0.08
CA GLY A 65 -38.84 -7.30 -0.26
C GLY A 65 -38.01 -6.21 -0.95
N LYS A 66 -36.88 -6.58 -1.57
CA LYS A 66 -36.04 -5.67 -2.36
C LYS A 66 -36.55 -5.61 -3.82
N SER A 67 -36.08 -4.58 -4.56
CA SER A 67 -36.25 -4.53 -6.02
C SER A 67 -35.56 -5.74 -6.68
N ALA A 68 -36.18 -6.32 -7.72
CA ALA A 68 -35.56 -7.36 -8.53
C ALA A 68 -34.24 -6.89 -9.19
N LYS A 69 -34.05 -5.58 -9.37
CA LYS A 69 -32.86 -4.96 -9.90
C LYS A 69 -32.00 -4.47 -8.74
N GLY A 70 -30.79 -4.98 -8.60
CA GLY A 70 -29.81 -4.49 -7.65
C GLY A 70 -29.20 -3.18 -8.10
N ARG A 71 -28.70 -2.39 -7.18
CA ARG A 71 -28.05 -1.11 -7.44
C ARG A 71 -26.60 -1.16 -6.99
N VAL A 72 -25.72 -0.61 -7.83
CA VAL A 72 -24.31 -0.37 -7.53
C VAL A 72 -24.01 1.07 -7.88
N ASP A 73 -23.54 1.84 -6.91
CA ASP A 73 -23.14 3.23 -7.07
C ASP A 73 -21.61 3.30 -7.06
N LEU A 74 -21.05 4.00 -8.03
CA LEU A 74 -19.64 4.35 -8.09
C LEU A 74 -19.53 5.87 -8.09
N ARG A 75 -18.96 6.44 -7.03
CA ARG A 75 -18.80 7.88 -6.87
C ARG A 75 -17.34 8.25 -6.71
N ALA A 76 -16.92 9.38 -7.31
CA ALA A 76 -15.62 9.96 -7.05
C ALA A 76 -15.74 11.47 -6.87
N TYR A 77 -15.08 11.98 -5.84
CA TYR A 77 -15.10 13.40 -5.52
C TYR A 77 -13.88 13.81 -4.71
N PRO A 78 -13.44 15.09 -4.84
CA PRO A 78 -12.39 15.61 -3.99
C PRO A 78 -12.93 15.90 -2.57
N ASP A 79 -12.16 15.51 -1.56
CA ASP A 79 -12.43 15.81 -0.16
C ASP A 79 -11.12 16.09 0.58
N SER A 80 -10.98 17.30 1.12
CA SER A 80 -9.89 17.70 2.04
C SER A 80 -8.47 17.29 1.58
N GLY A 81 -8.14 17.53 0.30
CA GLY A 81 -6.81 17.22 -0.26
C GLY A 81 -6.63 15.74 -0.67
N THR A 82 -7.70 14.98 -0.64
CA THR A 82 -7.76 13.60 -1.15
C THR A 82 -8.82 13.46 -2.23
N ILE A 83 -8.70 12.44 -3.08
CA ILE A 83 -9.82 11.95 -3.90
C ILE A 83 -10.44 10.79 -3.14
N VAL A 84 -11.74 10.90 -2.90
CA VAL A 84 -12.55 9.81 -2.35
C VAL A 84 -13.22 9.07 -3.50
N ILE A 85 -13.07 7.74 -3.52
CA ILE A 85 -13.78 6.86 -4.44
C ILE A 85 -14.64 5.92 -3.59
N GLU A 86 -15.92 5.89 -3.85
CA GLU A 86 -16.88 5.04 -3.14
C GLU A 86 -17.52 4.05 -4.11
N ILE A 87 -17.63 2.80 -3.67
CA ILE A 87 -18.41 1.75 -4.31
C ILE A 87 -19.43 1.27 -3.29
N GLU A 88 -20.70 1.46 -3.59
CA GLU A 88 -21.80 1.09 -2.71
C GLU A 88 -22.76 0.14 -3.45
N ASP A 89 -23.13 -0.95 -2.79
CA ASP A 89 -24.13 -1.90 -3.29
C ASP A 89 -25.29 -2.05 -2.30
N ASP A 90 -26.47 -2.37 -2.80
CA ASP A 90 -27.68 -2.66 -2.02
C ASP A 90 -27.90 -4.18 -1.84
N GLY A 91 -26.82 -4.95 -1.87
CA GLY A 91 -26.84 -6.40 -1.80
C GLY A 91 -27.14 -6.98 -0.41
N LYS A 92 -26.70 -8.21 -0.18
CA LYS A 92 -26.94 -8.94 1.09
C LYS A 92 -26.09 -8.43 2.25
N GLY A 93 -25.10 -7.60 1.99
CA GLY A 93 -24.12 -7.17 2.98
C GLY A 93 -23.13 -8.28 3.35
N LEU A 94 -22.29 -7.99 4.33
CA LEU A 94 -21.26 -8.87 4.86
C LEU A 94 -21.72 -9.48 6.19
N ASP A 95 -21.56 -10.78 6.32
CA ASP A 95 -21.80 -11.54 7.54
C ASP A 95 -20.56 -11.46 8.45
N LYS A 96 -20.62 -10.60 9.47
CA LYS A 96 -19.51 -10.38 10.40
C LYS A 96 -19.16 -11.62 11.21
N ASP A 97 -20.15 -12.44 11.60
CA ASP A 97 -19.92 -13.62 12.41
C ASP A 97 -19.16 -14.69 11.59
N ARG A 98 -19.50 -14.82 10.31
CA ARG A 98 -18.80 -15.70 9.39
C ARG A 98 -17.38 -15.22 9.09
N ILE A 99 -17.16 -13.91 8.95
CA ILE A 99 -15.84 -13.32 8.74
C ILE A 99 -14.96 -13.58 9.96
N LEU A 100 -15.46 -13.28 11.16
CA LEU A 100 -14.75 -13.47 12.42
C LEU A 100 -14.40 -14.95 12.65
N SER A 101 -15.37 -15.86 12.46
CA SER A 101 -15.12 -17.30 12.60
C SER A 101 -13.99 -17.78 11.68
N LYS A 102 -14.00 -17.37 10.41
CA LYS A 102 -12.92 -17.72 9.47
C LYS A 102 -11.58 -17.13 9.86
N ALA A 103 -11.54 -15.89 10.34
CA ALA A 103 -10.31 -15.25 10.77
C ALA A 103 -9.69 -15.96 11.99
N ILE A 104 -10.53 -16.44 12.91
CA ILE A 104 -10.10 -17.25 14.06
C ILE A 104 -9.58 -18.63 13.58
N GLU A 105 -10.29 -19.30 12.68
CA GLU A 105 -9.86 -20.58 12.11
C GLU A 105 -8.50 -20.48 11.40
N ASN A 106 -8.25 -19.36 10.72
CA ASN A 106 -6.98 -19.08 10.05
C ASN A 106 -5.87 -18.58 10.99
N GLY A 107 -6.15 -18.43 12.29
CA GLY A 107 -5.17 -17.93 13.28
C GLY A 107 -4.82 -16.44 13.14
N GLN A 108 -5.65 -15.66 12.45
CA GLN A 108 -5.45 -14.22 12.23
C GLN A 108 -5.96 -13.37 13.39
N VAL A 109 -6.90 -13.91 14.17
CA VAL A 109 -7.53 -13.27 15.33
C VAL A 109 -7.62 -14.27 16.47
N GLU A 110 -7.31 -13.83 17.67
CA GLU A 110 -7.52 -14.64 18.87
C GLU A 110 -9.02 -14.77 19.20
N PRO A 111 -9.49 -15.94 19.66
CA PRO A 111 -10.91 -16.14 20.02
C PRO A 111 -11.44 -15.18 21.10
N SER A 112 -10.54 -14.61 21.91
CA SER A 112 -10.86 -13.67 23.00
C SER A 112 -10.84 -12.21 22.55
N ALA A 113 -10.50 -11.91 21.30
CA ALA A 113 -10.38 -10.54 20.81
C ALA A 113 -11.76 -9.83 20.76
N ASN A 114 -11.83 -8.66 21.35
CA ASN A 114 -13.05 -7.83 21.31
C ASN A 114 -12.91 -6.80 20.20
N LEU A 115 -13.33 -7.17 18.96
CA LEU A 115 -13.26 -6.34 17.79
C LEU A 115 -14.58 -5.60 17.54
N SER A 116 -14.51 -4.36 17.13
CA SER A 116 -15.64 -3.61 16.60
C SER A 116 -16.09 -4.17 15.24
N ASP A 117 -17.34 -3.88 14.84
CA ASP A 117 -17.87 -4.32 13.54
C ASP A 117 -16.98 -3.87 12.36
N ASN A 118 -16.43 -2.66 12.41
CA ASN A 118 -15.52 -2.15 11.39
C ASN A 118 -14.19 -2.92 11.34
N GLU A 119 -13.63 -3.29 12.48
CA GLU A 119 -12.42 -4.10 12.54
C GLU A 119 -12.66 -5.49 11.97
N ILE A 120 -13.82 -6.09 12.26
CA ILE A 120 -14.21 -7.38 11.70
C ILE A 120 -14.35 -7.29 10.17
N TYR A 121 -15.02 -6.26 9.65
CA TYR A 121 -15.14 -6.10 8.20
C TYR A 121 -13.78 -5.87 7.51
N LYS A 122 -12.84 -5.18 8.16
CA LYS A 122 -11.48 -4.99 7.62
C LYS A 122 -10.68 -6.29 7.48
N LEU A 123 -11.05 -7.36 8.18
CA LEU A 123 -10.41 -8.66 8.03
C LEU A 123 -10.54 -9.25 6.62
N ILE A 124 -11.53 -8.84 5.82
CA ILE A 124 -11.66 -9.29 4.43
C ILE A 124 -10.45 -8.92 3.56
N PHE A 125 -9.67 -7.93 3.98
CA PHE A 125 -8.43 -7.51 3.34
C PHE A 125 -7.20 -8.29 3.82
N ALA A 126 -7.37 -9.21 4.78
CA ALA A 126 -6.27 -10.05 5.26
C ALA A 126 -5.98 -11.18 4.25
N ALA A 127 -4.69 -11.49 4.07
CA ALA A 127 -4.27 -12.52 3.13
C ALA A 127 -4.89 -13.89 3.48
N GLY A 128 -5.44 -14.56 2.47
CA GLY A 128 -6.03 -15.89 2.62
C GLY A 128 -7.44 -15.93 3.22
N LEU A 129 -8.06 -14.79 3.55
CA LEU A 129 -9.44 -14.75 4.02
C LEU A 129 -10.43 -14.66 2.84
N SER A 130 -10.69 -15.77 2.16
CA SER A 130 -11.80 -15.84 1.20
C SER A 130 -13.07 -16.35 1.90
N THR A 131 -14.13 -15.57 1.88
CA THR A 131 -15.45 -16.00 2.40
C THR A 131 -16.26 -16.80 1.39
N ALA A 132 -15.76 -16.99 0.16
CA ALA A 132 -16.40 -17.80 -0.88
C ALA A 132 -16.15 -19.30 -0.63
N ASP A 133 -17.22 -20.12 -0.77
CA ASP A 133 -17.15 -21.59 -0.62
C ASP A 133 -16.45 -22.28 -1.80
N LYS A 134 -16.18 -21.55 -2.87
CA LYS A 134 -15.43 -22.02 -4.06
C LYS A 134 -14.49 -20.89 -4.50
N VAL A 135 -13.21 -21.22 -4.60
CA VAL A 135 -12.24 -20.40 -5.34
C VAL A 135 -12.67 -20.46 -6.81
N SER A 136 -13.31 -19.42 -7.31
CA SER A 136 -13.61 -19.31 -8.75
C SER A 136 -12.30 -18.98 -9.46
N ASP A 137 -11.73 -19.96 -10.15
CA ASP A 137 -10.52 -19.88 -10.99
C ASP A 137 -10.66 -18.93 -12.20
N ILE A 138 -11.71 -18.11 -12.27
CA ILE A 138 -12.03 -17.28 -13.44
C ILE A 138 -11.17 -16.00 -13.50
N SER A 139 -10.48 -15.66 -12.41
CA SER A 139 -9.52 -14.55 -12.41
C SER A 139 -8.10 -15.13 -12.47
N GLY A 140 -7.61 -15.44 -13.65
CA GLY A 140 -6.32 -16.10 -13.93
C GLY A 140 -5.05 -15.40 -13.41
N ARG A 141 -5.17 -14.55 -12.40
CA ARG A 141 -4.07 -13.83 -11.72
C ARG A 141 -4.12 -13.91 -10.20
N GLY A 142 -5.03 -14.67 -9.57
CA GLY A 142 -5.06 -14.83 -8.11
C GLY A 142 -5.21 -13.51 -7.32
N VAL A 143 -5.95 -12.54 -7.84
CA VAL A 143 -6.11 -11.23 -7.19
C VAL A 143 -7.14 -11.36 -6.07
N GLY A 144 -6.69 -11.31 -4.82
CA GLY A 144 -7.52 -11.25 -3.62
C GLY A 144 -7.74 -9.80 -3.13
N MET A 145 -8.57 -9.65 -2.10
CA MET A 145 -8.79 -8.33 -1.47
C MET A 145 -7.54 -7.81 -0.76
N ASP A 146 -6.61 -8.67 -0.38
CA ASP A 146 -5.28 -8.33 0.14
C ASP A 146 -4.41 -7.62 -0.91
N VAL A 147 -4.47 -8.06 -2.17
CA VAL A 147 -3.78 -7.39 -3.29
C VAL A 147 -4.41 -6.02 -3.58
N VAL A 148 -5.74 -5.92 -3.53
CA VAL A 148 -6.46 -4.64 -3.65
C VAL A 148 -5.97 -3.66 -2.60
N ARG A 149 -5.92 -4.09 -1.33
CA ARG A 149 -5.44 -3.26 -0.22
C ARG A 149 -4.00 -2.81 -0.45
N ARG A 150 -3.09 -3.72 -0.80
CA ARG A 150 -1.69 -3.40 -1.06
C ARG A 150 -1.54 -2.38 -2.18
N ASN A 151 -2.25 -2.54 -3.31
CA ASN A 151 -2.21 -1.59 -4.41
C ASN A 151 -2.68 -0.18 -4.00
N ILE A 152 -3.65 -0.08 -3.09
CA ILE A 152 -4.13 1.20 -2.56
C ILE A 152 -3.11 1.79 -1.58
N GLU A 153 -2.52 0.98 -0.70
CA GLU A 153 -1.46 1.40 0.23
C GLU A 153 -0.19 1.85 -0.52
N ASP A 154 0.17 1.20 -1.62
CA ASP A 154 1.28 1.62 -2.50
C ASP A 154 1.05 3.00 -3.15
N LEU A 155 -0.22 3.38 -3.32
CA LEU A 155 -0.64 4.72 -3.72
C LEU A 155 -0.75 5.68 -2.52
N ARG A 156 -0.33 5.25 -1.31
CA ARG A 156 -0.52 5.95 -0.04
C ARG A 156 -1.98 6.29 0.25
N GLY A 157 -2.88 5.51 -0.30
CA GLY A 157 -4.29 5.58 -0.04
C GLY A 157 -4.69 4.73 1.16
N THR A 158 -5.92 4.93 1.59
CA THR A 158 -6.58 4.09 2.59
C THR A 158 -7.84 3.48 2.00
N ILE A 159 -8.20 2.29 2.51
CA ILE A 159 -9.44 1.63 2.16
C ILE A 159 -10.22 1.28 3.42
N ASP A 160 -11.48 1.65 3.43
CA ASP A 160 -12.43 1.36 4.50
C ASP A 160 -13.65 0.64 3.95
N ILE A 161 -14.32 -0.14 4.80
CA ILE A 161 -15.55 -0.84 4.45
C ILE A 161 -16.57 -0.73 5.57
N THR A 162 -17.80 -0.43 5.20
CA THR A 162 -18.95 -0.52 6.08
C THR A 162 -20.01 -1.41 5.44
N SER A 163 -20.70 -2.19 6.23
CA SER A 163 -21.73 -3.10 5.74
C SER A 163 -22.81 -3.34 6.77
N ALA A 164 -23.99 -3.70 6.28
CA ALA A 164 -25.07 -4.19 7.13
C ALA A 164 -25.83 -5.30 6.40
N ILE A 165 -26.21 -6.34 7.15
CA ILE A 165 -26.96 -7.48 6.59
C ILE A 165 -28.23 -6.98 5.92
N ASP A 166 -28.47 -7.46 4.69
CA ASP A 166 -29.57 -7.14 3.81
C ASP A 166 -29.70 -5.67 3.40
N LYS A 167 -28.72 -4.83 3.76
CA LYS A 167 -28.67 -3.42 3.33
C LYS A 167 -27.57 -3.15 2.31
N GLY A 168 -26.58 -4.06 2.21
CA GLY A 168 -25.48 -3.94 1.28
C GLY A 168 -24.16 -3.56 1.94
N SER A 169 -23.19 -3.15 1.12
CA SER A 169 -21.85 -2.79 1.56
C SER A 169 -21.39 -1.52 0.86
N LYS A 170 -20.55 -0.75 1.54
CA LYS A 170 -19.91 0.45 1.03
C LYS A 170 -18.42 0.36 1.26
N LEU A 171 -17.66 0.40 0.17
CA LEU A 171 -16.21 0.51 0.14
C LEU A 171 -15.84 1.97 -0.10
N THR A 172 -14.92 2.50 0.69
CA THR A 172 -14.44 3.88 0.56
C THR A 172 -12.92 3.87 0.42
N ILE A 173 -12.42 4.35 -0.69
CA ILE A 173 -11.00 4.55 -0.95
C ILE A 173 -10.69 6.03 -0.86
N ARG A 174 -9.60 6.38 -0.18
CA ARG A 174 -9.07 7.75 -0.15
C ARG A 174 -7.68 7.74 -0.72
N LEU A 175 -7.46 8.53 -1.76
CA LEU A 175 -6.17 8.70 -2.41
C LEU A 175 -5.71 10.16 -2.25
N PRO A 176 -4.45 10.42 -1.88
CA PRO A 176 -3.96 11.79 -1.81
C PRO A 176 -3.97 12.43 -3.20
N LEU A 177 -4.46 13.68 -3.29
CA LEU A 177 -4.43 14.49 -4.53
C LEU A 177 -3.02 14.91 -4.94
N THR A 178 -2.16 15.07 -3.96
CA THR A 178 -0.78 15.47 -4.18
C THR A 178 0.09 14.26 -4.42
N LEU A 179 0.98 14.35 -5.40
CA LEU A 179 2.17 13.51 -5.45
C LEU A 179 2.76 13.47 -4.05
N ALA A 180 3.07 12.27 -3.55
CA ALA A 180 3.57 12.10 -2.20
C ALA A 180 4.85 12.92 -2.02
N ILE A 181 4.72 14.11 -1.45
CA ILE A 181 5.86 14.90 -0.99
C ILE A 181 6.32 14.28 0.31
N ILE A 182 7.57 13.90 0.38
CA ILE A 182 8.22 13.46 1.62
C ILE A 182 9.30 14.46 2.01
N ASP A 183 9.41 14.68 3.29
CA ASP A 183 10.58 15.26 3.88
C ASP A 183 11.63 14.16 4.00
N GLY A 184 12.75 14.34 3.32
CA GLY A 184 13.82 13.38 3.29
C GLY A 184 15.15 14.00 3.61
N PHE A 185 16.12 13.19 3.99
CA PHE A 185 17.50 13.58 4.16
C PHE A 185 18.32 12.98 3.03
N LEU A 186 18.93 13.85 2.23
CA LEU A 186 19.71 13.47 1.08
C LEU A 186 21.11 13.05 1.54
N VAL A 187 21.55 11.88 1.10
CA VAL A 187 22.87 11.31 1.35
C VAL A 187 23.49 10.86 0.04
N GLN A 188 24.81 10.73 0.02
CA GLN A 188 25.55 10.18 -1.10
C GLN A 188 26.24 8.87 -0.71
N VAL A 189 26.15 7.89 -1.60
CA VAL A 189 26.88 6.62 -1.52
C VAL A 189 27.43 6.32 -2.89
N GLY A 190 28.76 6.32 -3.02
CA GLY A 190 29.42 6.24 -4.32
C GLY A 190 29.10 7.47 -5.17
N GLU A 191 28.61 7.22 -6.38
CA GLU A 191 28.15 8.28 -7.31
C GLU A 191 26.63 8.50 -7.23
N THR A 192 25.90 7.68 -6.49
CA THR A 192 24.44 7.69 -6.43
C THR A 192 23.97 8.46 -5.20
N LYS A 193 22.91 9.24 -5.37
CA LYS A 193 22.23 9.96 -4.30
C LYS A 193 21.03 9.15 -3.80
N TYR A 194 20.87 9.14 -2.48
CA TYR A 194 19.78 8.44 -1.79
C TYR A 194 19.05 9.40 -0.86
N ILE A 195 17.78 9.14 -0.67
CA ILE A 195 16.91 9.88 0.25
C ILE A 195 16.46 8.92 1.35
N ILE A 196 16.72 9.30 2.59
CA ILE A 196 16.23 8.64 3.79
C ILE A 196 15.00 9.41 4.27
N PRO A 197 13.82 8.79 4.47
CA PRO A 197 12.66 9.47 5.05
C PRO A 197 13.03 10.10 6.38
N LEU A 198 12.76 11.40 6.56
CA LEU A 198 13.20 12.14 7.74
C LEU A 198 12.59 11.59 9.02
N GLU A 199 11.35 11.11 8.94
CA GLU A 199 10.64 10.46 10.05
C GLU A 199 11.32 9.18 10.58
N SER A 200 12.16 8.55 9.75
CA SER A 200 12.90 7.34 10.14
C SER A 200 14.27 7.65 10.75
N ILE A 201 14.72 8.90 10.72
CA ILE A 201 16.06 9.28 11.19
C ILE A 201 15.98 9.63 12.68
N GLN A 202 16.86 9.03 13.46
CA GLN A 202 17.04 9.39 14.85
C GLN A 202 18.17 10.39 15.04
N GLU A 203 19.33 10.13 14.47
CA GLU A 203 20.49 11.00 14.51
C GLU A 203 21.51 10.68 13.40
N CYS A 204 22.39 11.63 13.11
CA CYS A 204 23.51 11.47 12.17
C CYS A 204 24.84 11.63 12.92
N ILE A 205 25.79 10.78 12.66
CA ILE A 205 27.10 10.77 13.30
C ILE A 205 28.19 10.87 12.22
N GLU A 206 29.03 11.88 12.32
CA GLU A 206 30.25 11.98 11.49
C GLU A 206 31.36 11.16 12.13
N LEU A 207 31.94 10.21 11.38
CA LEU A 207 33.00 9.35 11.87
C LEU A 207 34.37 10.04 11.76
N THR A 208 35.10 10.07 12.85
CA THR A 208 36.53 10.46 12.85
C THR A 208 37.37 9.42 12.12
N SER A 209 38.56 9.82 11.68
CA SER A 209 39.52 8.90 11.00
C SER A 209 39.86 7.69 11.85
N GLN A 210 39.87 7.82 13.16
CA GLN A 210 40.21 6.77 14.11
C GLN A 210 39.04 5.78 14.30
N GLU A 211 37.80 6.29 14.37
CA GLU A 211 36.59 5.46 14.43
C GLU A 211 36.41 4.65 13.15
N ARG A 212 36.65 5.26 11.98
CA ARG A 212 36.63 4.56 10.68
C ARG A 212 37.64 3.41 10.61
N ALA A 213 38.85 3.62 11.13
CA ALA A 213 39.86 2.57 11.16
C ALA A 213 39.44 1.39 12.04
N ASN A 214 38.78 1.66 13.15
CA ASN A 214 38.26 0.68 14.09
C ASN A 214 37.00 -0.05 13.57
N MET A 215 36.28 0.54 12.61
CA MET A 215 35.05 -0.05 12.04
C MET A 215 35.31 -1.01 10.87
N LYS A 216 36.54 -1.07 10.33
CA LYS A 216 36.85 -2.00 9.24
C LYS A 216 36.60 -3.45 9.68
N GLY A 217 35.55 -4.05 9.14
CA GLY A 217 35.15 -5.43 9.45
C GLY A 217 34.23 -5.60 10.67
N ASN A 218 33.83 -4.52 11.32
CA ASN A 218 32.85 -4.59 12.40
C ASN A 218 31.45 -4.29 11.87
N GLU A 219 30.51 -5.15 12.18
CA GLU A 219 29.09 -5.00 11.83
C GLU A 219 28.27 -4.26 12.90
N PHE A 220 28.91 -3.78 13.94
CA PHE A 220 28.28 -3.11 15.09
C PHE A 220 29.09 -1.90 15.54
N ILE A 221 28.39 -0.88 16.04
CA ILE A 221 28.97 0.27 16.74
C ILE A 221 28.41 0.34 18.16
N ASN A 222 29.25 0.78 19.10
CA ASN A 222 28.78 1.12 20.44
C ASN A 222 28.22 2.56 20.43
N LEU A 223 26.92 2.68 20.52
CA LEU A 223 26.23 3.95 20.66
C LEU A 223 25.76 4.13 22.10
N ARG A 224 26.44 5.00 22.85
CA ARG A 224 26.08 5.34 24.24
C ARG A 224 25.89 4.11 25.17
N GLY A 225 26.65 3.04 24.92
CA GLY A 225 26.59 1.81 25.71
C GLY A 225 25.74 0.69 25.11
N GLU A 226 25.03 0.97 24.05
CA GLU A 226 24.25 -0.03 23.29
C GLU A 226 24.96 -0.43 22.00
N MET A 227 24.92 -1.73 21.68
CA MET A 227 25.50 -2.24 20.44
C MET A 227 24.48 -2.12 19.30
N LEU A 228 24.74 -1.20 18.39
CA LEU A 228 23.89 -0.93 17.21
C LEU A 228 24.44 -1.67 15.98
N PRO A 229 23.65 -2.48 15.27
CA PRO A 229 24.06 -3.08 14.01
C PRO A 229 24.27 -2.01 12.94
N ILE A 230 25.26 -2.20 12.08
CA ILE A 230 25.56 -1.28 10.96
C ILE A 230 25.41 -2.00 9.65
N MET A 231 24.80 -1.33 8.69
CA MET A 231 24.74 -1.72 7.29
C MET A 231 25.65 -0.81 6.47
N ASN A 232 26.63 -1.40 5.81
CA ASN A 232 27.39 -0.70 4.78
C ASN A 232 26.52 -0.63 3.51
N VAL A 233 25.90 0.52 3.28
CA VAL A 233 24.98 0.73 2.16
C VAL A 233 25.68 0.48 0.82
N ARG A 234 26.95 0.85 0.69
CA ARG A 234 27.74 0.64 -0.51
C ARG A 234 27.89 -0.85 -0.84
N GLU A 235 28.20 -1.68 0.14
CA GLU A 235 28.32 -3.13 -0.03
C GLU A 235 26.96 -3.76 -0.32
N HIS A 236 25.93 -3.32 0.39
CA HIS A 236 24.57 -3.85 0.23
C HIS A 236 24.02 -3.61 -1.18
N LEU A 237 24.25 -2.42 -1.74
CA LEU A 237 23.79 -2.04 -3.08
C LEU A 237 24.78 -2.36 -4.19
N ASN A 238 25.92 -3.00 -3.85
CA ASN A 238 26.99 -3.35 -4.80
C ASN A 238 27.51 -2.14 -5.61
N GLU A 239 27.54 -0.97 -4.97
CA GLU A 239 28.04 0.27 -5.55
C GLU A 239 29.56 0.19 -5.74
N GLN A 240 29.99 0.29 -6.99
CA GLN A 240 31.40 0.31 -7.34
C GLN A 240 31.90 1.74 -7.33
N THR A 241 32.98 1.98 -6.59
CA THR A 241 33.82 3.19 -6.60
C THR A 241 33.33 4.42 -5.83
N SER A 242 34.13 4.92 -5.13
CA SER A 242 34.97 6.08 -4.88
C SER A 242 35.44 6.09 -3.44
N SER A 243 36.71 6.33 -3.27
CA SER A 243 37.34 6.51 -1.98
C SER A 243 36.97 7.89 -1.40
N SER A 244 35.72 8.07 -1.00
CA SER A 244 35.43 9.20 -0.12
C SER A 244 36.20 9.01 1.18
N ASN A 245 37.04 10.00 1.53
CA ASN A 245 37.73 10.00 2.82
C ASN A 245 36.80 10.32 3.98
N ARG A 246 35.52 10.56 3.73
CA ARG A 246 34.50 10.83 4.72
C ARG A 246 33.52 9.67 4.75
N GLN A 247 33.10 9.31 5.93
CA GLN A 247 32.04 8.35 6.16
C GLN A 247 31.19 8.83 7.34
N ASN A 248 29.91 8.67 7.19
CA ASN A 248 28.94 9.08 8.18
C ASN A 248 28.00 7.90 8.48
N ILE A 249 27.45 7.86 9.67
CA ILE A 249 26.41 6.91 10.03
C ILE A 249 25.12 7.70 10.21
N VAL A 250 24.08 7.28 9.49
CA VAL A 250 22.70 7.74 9.74
C VAL A 250 22.01 6.65 10.52
N ILE A 251 21.61 6.94 11.76
CA ILE A 251 20.86 6.00 12.59
C ILE A 251 19.40 6.14 12.24
N VAL A 252 18.83 5.02 11.78
CA VAL A 252 17.43 4.94 11.39
C VAL A 252 16.70 3.91 12.22
N HIS A 253 15.38 4.11 12.36
CA HIS A 253 14.51 3.22 13.11
C HIS A 253 13.25 2.84 12.32
N PHE A 254 12.70 1.67 12.65
CA PHE A 254 11.38 1.23 12.24
C PHE A 254 10.73 0.45 13.40
N GLY A 255 9.73 1.06 14.01
CA GLY A 255 9.21 0.59 15.30
C GLY A 255 10.28 0.67 16.39
N GLU A 256 10.52 -0.44 17.08
CA GLU A 256 11.55 -0.54 18.15
C GLU A 256 12.94 -0.93 17.63
N LYS A 257 13.06 -1.30 16.36
CA LYS A 257 14.32 -1.73 15.76
C LYS A 257 15.11 -0.54 15.21
N MET A 258 16.43 -0.58 15.38
CA MET A 258 17.34 0.46 14.90
C MET A 258 18.53 -0.15 14.18
N ILE A 259 19.02 0.54 13.13
CA ILE A 259 20.29 0.24 12.46
C ILE A 259 21.03 1.54 12.12
N GLY A 260 22.35 1.47 11.99
CA GLY A 260 23.17 2.52 11.42
C GLY A 260 23.41 2.27 9.93
N LEU A 261 23.07 3.22 9.09
CA LEU A 261 23.40 3.20 7.66
C LEU A 261 24.73 3.94 7.45
N LEU A 262 25.74 3.21 6.98
CA LEU A 262 27.04 3.82 6.64
C LEU A 262 26.97 4.41 5.24
N VAL A 263 27.11 5.74 5.15
CA VAL A 263 27.05 6.55 3.93
C VAL A 263 28.29 7.39 3.76
N ASP A 264 28.55 7.90 2.56
CA ASP A 264 29.74 8.71 2.28
C ASP A 264 29.59 10.17 2.70
N GLU A 265 28.50 10.84 2.29
CA GLU A 265 28.26 12.24 2.57
C GLU A 265 26.81 12.50 3.00
N LEU A 266 26.66 13.47 3.90
CA LEU A 266 25.36 14.02 4.31
C LEU A 266 25.13 15.30 3.51
N LEU A 267 24.10 15.34 2.67
CA LEU A 267 23.82 16.46 1.78
C LEU A 267 22.73 17.40 2.34
N GLY A 268 22.01 16.97 3.39
CA GLY A 268 21.02 17.78 4.10
C GLY A 268 19.57 17.42 3.82
N GLU A 269 18.67 18.17 4.44
CA GLU A 269 17.23 17.98 4.28
C GLU A 269 16.77 18.38 2.87
N HIS A 270 15.87 17.60 2.32
CA HIS A 270 15.34 17.80 0.98
C HIS A 270 13.88 17.36 0.90
N GLN A 271 13.00 18.31 0.56
CA GLN A 271 11.62 17.94 0.22
C GLN A 271 11.57 17.40 -1.20
N THR A 272 10.96 16.27 -1.36
CA THR A 272 10.94 15.59 -2.64
C THR A 272 9.63 14.90 -2.95
N VAL A 273 9.37 14.75 -4.24
CA VAL A 273 8.21 14.02 -4.75
C VAL A 273 8.63 12.59 -5.04
N ILE A 274 7.98 11.63 -4.38
CA ILE A 274 8.21 10.21 -4.68
C ILE A 274 7.61 9.89 -6.04
N LYS A 275 8.43 9.27 -6.88
CA LYS A 275 7.98 8.60 -8.11
C LYS A 275 8.19 7.10 -7.94
N PRO A 276 7.17 6.29 -8.25
CA PRO A 276 7.34 4.85 -8.26
C PRO A 276 8.43 4.46 -9.27
N LEU A 277 9.22 3.48 -8.91
CA LEU A 277 10.16 2.86 -9.83
C LEU A 277 9.38 2.02 -10.85
N GLY A 278 9.79 2.03 -12.11
CA GLY A 278 9.21 1.13 -13.11
C GLY A 278 9.51 -0.34 -12.78
N GLU A 279 8.77 -1.26 -13.41
CA GLU A 279 8.81 -2.71 -13.16
C GLU A 279 10.23 -3.31 -13.08
N VAL A 280 11.19 -2.73 -13.79
CA VAL A 280 12.60 -3.16 -13.81
C VAL A 280 13.29 -2.96 -12.46
N PHE A 281 12.85 -2.00 -11.66
CA PHE A 281 13.46 -1.62 -10.38
C PHE A 281 12.61 -2.00 -9.16
N GLU A 282 11.42 -2.58 -9.34
CA GLU A 282 10.54 -3.01 -8.23
C GLU A 282 11.19 -4.05 -7.30
N ASN A 283 12.20 -4.76 -7.79
CA ASN A 283 12.87 -5.83 -7.05
C ASN A 283 14.23 -5.40 -6.46
N VAL A 284 14.57 -4.11 -6.44
CA VAL A 284 15.80 -3.67 -5.78
C VAL A 284 15.59 -3.68 -4.26
N PRO A 285 16.31 -4.53 -3.51
CA PRO A 285 16.11 -4.64 -2.06
C PRO A 285 16.38 -3.30 -1.36
N GLY A 286 15.45 -2.88 -0.49
CA GLY A 286 15.63 -1.68 0.34
C GLY A 286 15.40 -0.35 -0.39
N ILE A 287 14.80 -0.34 -1.59
CA ILE A 287 14.40 0.88 -2.31
C ILE A 287 12.88 0.92 -2.45
N SER A 288 12.27 2.03 -2.07
CA SER A 288 10.80 2.26 -2.13
C SER A 288 10.37 3.11 -3.31
N GLY A 289 11.30 3.83 -3.94
CA GLY A 289 10.98 4.75 -5.02
C GLY A 289 12.18 5.56 -5.49
N GLY A 290 11.93 6.52 -6.35
CA GLY A 290 12.92 7.49 -6.79
C GLY A 290 12.37 8.89 -6.80
N SER A 291 13.26 9.87 -6.92
CA SER A 291 12.90 11.26 -7.12
C SER A 291 13.86 11.94 -8.09
N ILE A 292 13.41 13.01 -8.71
CA ILE A 292 14.25 13.88 -9.52
C ILE A 292 14.54 15.13 -8.70
N LEU A 293 15.81 15.33 -8.40
CA LEU A 293 16.28 16.50 -7.67
C LEU A 293 16.17 17.78 -8.52
N GLY A 294 16.23 18.94 -7.88
CA GLY A 294 16.25 20.22 -8.59
C GLY A 294 17.43 20.41 -9.55
N SER A 295 18.50 19.63 -9.41
CA SER A 295 19.63 19.53 -10.34
C SER A 295 19.33 18.72 -11.60
N GLY A 296 18.20 17.99 -11.65
CA GLY A 296 17.85 17.04 -12.71
C GLY A 296 18.42 15.62 -12.48
N GLU A 297 19.19 15.41 -11.43
CA GLU A 297 19.71 14.10 -11.06
C GLU A 297 18.65 13.24 -10.40
N VAL A 298 18.76 11.93 -10.54
CA VAL A 298 17.87 10.96 -9.88
C VAL A 298 18.43 10.60 -8.52
N ALA A 299 17.58 10.64 -7.49
CA ALA A 299 17.87 10.09 -6.18
C ALA A 299 16.93 8.92 -5.88
N LEU A 300 17.44 7.85 -5.29
CA LEU A 300 16.66 6.69 -4.88
C LEU A 300 16.19 6.86 -3.43
N ILE A 301 14.99 6.38 -3.11
CA ILE A 301 14.40 6.53 -1.78
C ILE A 301 14.49 5.19 -1.05
N PHE A 302 15.07 5.19 0.15
CA PHE A 302 15.20 3.97 0.95
C PHE A 302 13.86 3.51 1.54
N ASP A 303 13.68 2.19 1.56
CA ASP A 303 12.68 1.49 2.35
C ASP A 303 13.33 1.00 3.64
N ILE A 304 13.21 1.80 4.70
CA ILE A 304 13.88 1.53 5.97
C ILE A 304 13.37 0.24 6.62
N ALA A 305 12.09 -0.07 6.49
CA ALA A 305 11.53 -1.32 7.00
C ALA A 305 12.20 -2.54 6.38
N ARG A 306 12.31 -2.58 5.05
CA ARG A 306 12.97 -3.67 4.32
C ARG A 306 14.47 -3.75 4.58
N LEU A 307 15.16 -2.61 4.72
CA LEU A 307 16.58 -2.60 5.07
C LEU A 307 16.84 -3.20 6.46
N ILE A 308 15.99 -2.87 7.43
CA ILE A 308 16.08 -3.42 8.79
C ILE A 308 15.79 -4.93 8.79
N GLU A 309 14.75 -5.38 8.09
CA GLU A 309 14.43 -6.82 7.99
C GLU A 309 15.54 -7.62 7.30
N TYR A 310 16.25 -7.04 6.35
CA TYR A 310 17.37 -7.70 5.68
C TYR A 310 18.58 -7.89 6.60
N LYS A 311 18.83 -6.97 7.54
CA LYS A 311 20.04 -6.97 8.38
C LYS A 311 19.84 -7.68 9.73
N ILE A 312 18.61 -7.72 10.26
CA ILE A 312 18.26 -8.30 11.56
C ILE A 312 17.35 -9.53 11.39
#